data_de37cbb2182dd0cc32983a8529f55991
#
_entry.id   de37cbb2182dd0cc32983a8529f55991
#
_cell.length_a   1.000
_cell.length_b   1.000
_cell.length_c   1.000
_cell.angle_alpha   90.00
_cell.angle_beta   90.00
_cell.angle_gamma   90.00
#
_symmetry.space_group_name_H-M   'P 1'
#
loop_
_entity.id
_entity.type
_entity.pdbx_description
1 polymer ?
#
loop_
_entity_poly.entity_id
_entity_poly.type
_entity_poly.pdbx_seq_one_letter_code
_entity_poly.pdbx_strand_id
1 'polypeptide(L)'
;LVKVGIVNGTEAKPHSRPYMVSIQLNEIHICGGFLISEEFVLTAAHCWNGLEILTVVVGAHDLTDSKNSDRIGVKSYIPHPSYMINFSWNDIMLLRLQEKVNLNNYAKWISLPKKGEDVEVNTLCSVAGWGQLITNGPKSSRLMEANVHIMNNKECHKRWEDKFSVSQMMCTHGLGGSCI
;
A
#
# COMPACT_ATOMS: atom_id res chain seq x y z
N LEU A 1 4.09 -14.60 8.91
CA LEU A 1 3.13 -13.62 8.34
C LEU A 1 3.46 -12.26 8.92
N VAL A 2 3.98 -11.41 8.08
CA VAL A 2 4.32 -10.03 8.43
C VAL A 2 3.02 -9.23 8.47
N LYS A 3 2.73 -8.61 9.61
CA LYS A 3 1.50 -7.81 9.78
C LYS A 3 1.81 -6.36 9.52
N VAL A 4 1.33 -5.84 8.40
CA VAL A 4 1.53 -4.46 7.95
C VAL A 4 0.54 -3.53 8.63
N GLY A 5 1.02 -2.43 9.18
CA GLY A 5 0.18 -1.41 9.81
C GLY A 5 0.88 -0.07 9.96
N ILE A 6 0.12 0.98 10.28
CA ILE A 6 0.67 2.30 10.58
C ILE A 6 0.78 2.46 12.10
N VAL A 7 1.95 2.08 12.63
CA VAL A 7 2.24 2.14 14.07
C VAL A 7 2.61 3.58 14.44
N ASN A 8 2.12 4.06 15.58
CA ASN A 8 2.31 5.44 16.08
C ASN A 8 1.95 6.51 15.04
N GLY A 9 1.00 6.21 14.15
CA GLY A 9 0.45 7.17 13.22
C GLY A 9 -0.68 7.99 13.81
N THR A 10 -1.12 8.97 13.05
CA THR A 10 -2.32 9.76 13.31
C THR A 10 -3.37 9.47 12.24
N GLU A 11 -4.63 9.77 12.53
CA GLU A 11 -5.68 9.70 11.52
C GLU A 11 -5.38 10.71 10.40
N ALA A 12 -5.36 10.24 9.16
CA ALA A 12 -5.22 11.11 8.00
C ALA A 12 -6.45 12.02 7.88
N LYS A 13 -6.25 13.25 7.39
CA LYS A 13 -7.40 14.09 7.07
C LYS A 13 -8.30 13.36 6.07
N PRO A 14 -9.62 13.25 6.31
CA PRO A 14 -10.53 12.56 5.41
C PRO A 14 -10.35 12.99 3.96
N HIS A 15 -10.21 12.00 3.07
CA HIS A 15 -10.03 12.17 1.62
C HIS A 15 -8.80 13.00 1.18
N SER A 16 -7.81 13.18 2.07
CA SER A 16 -6.54 13.87 1.72
C SER A 16 -5.63 13.02 0.82
N ARG A 17 -5.91 11.72 0.73
CA ARG A 17 -5.16 10.74 -0.09
C ARG A 17 -6.13 9.96 -0.99
N PRO A 18 -6.73 10.61 -1.99
CA PRO A 18 -7.81 10.04 -2.81
C PRO A 18 -7.36 8.90 -3.71
N TYR A 19 -6.06 8.66 -3.82
CA TYR A 19 -5.46 7.54 -4.54
C TYR A 19 -5.42 6.23 -3.72
N MET A 20 -5.54 6.32 -2.39
CA MET A 20 -5.49 5.14 -1.53
C MET A 20 -6.71 4.25 -1.72
N VAL A 21 -6.47 2.94 -1.81
CA VAL A 21 -7.52 1.94 -1.93
C VAL A 21 -7.34 0.83 -0.90
N SER A 22 -8.47 0.24 -0.50
CA SER A 22 -8.51 -0.96 0.34
C SER A 22 -8.74 -2.19 -0.54
N ILE A 23 -7.81 -3.13 -0.50
CA ILE A 23 -7.95 -4.44 -1.15
C ILE A 23 -8.55 -5.39 -0.13
N GLN A 24 -9.63 -6.05 -0.52
CA GLN A 24 -10.45 -6.83 0.38
C GLN A 24 -10.73 -8.24 -0.14
N LEU A 25 -10.74 -9.18 0.78
CA LEU A 25 -11.18 -10.56 0.59
C LEU A 25 -12.44 -10.77 1.44
N ASN A 26 -13.55 -11.17 0.82
CA ASN A 26 -14.84 -11.32 1.51
C ASN A 26 -15.21 -10.10 2.36
N GLU A 27 -15.05 -8.90 1.77
CA GLU A 27 -15.31 -7.59 2.40
C GLU A 27 -14.38 -7.23 3.58
N ILE A 28 -13.38 -8.06 3.88
CA ILE A 28 -12.40 -7.82 4.93
C ILE A 28 -11.14 -7.20 4.32
N HIS A 29 -10.69 -6.07 4.85
CA HIS A 29 -9.43 -5.44 4.46
C HIS A 29 -8.24 -6.36 4.70
N ILE A 30 -7.48 -6.65 3.65
CA ILE A 30 -6.27 -7.48 3.72
C ILE A 30 -5.01 -6.68 3.39
N CYS A 31 -5.08 -5.77 2.42
CA CYS A 31 -3.96 -4.97 1.93
C CYS A 31 -4.39 -3.57 1.53
N GLY A 32 -3.43 -2.65 1.57
CA GLY A 32 -3.53 -1.36 0.91
C GLY A 32 -3.04 -1.42 -0.54
N GLY A 33 -3.39 -0.40 -1.29
CA GLY A 33 -2.90 -0.15 -2.64
C GLY A 33 -3.20 1.29 -3.05
N PHE A 34 -2.86 1.66 -4.26
CA PHE A 34 -3.18 2.98 -4.77
C PHE A 34 -3.47 2.99 -6.26
N LEU A 35 -4.37 3.88 -6.66
CA LEU A 35 -4.73 4.10 -8.07
C LEU A 35 -3.57 4.77 -8.81
N ILE A 36 -3.19 4.20 -9.94
CA ILE A 36 -2.22 4.78 -10.89
C ILE A 36 -2.87 5.21 -12.19
N SER A 37 -4.10 4.79 -12.41
CA SER A 37 -5.01 5.26 -13.45
C SER A 37 -6.45 4.96 -13.04
N GLU A 38 -7.42 5.32 -13.88
CA GLU A 38 -8.84 4.98 -13.66
C GLU A 38 -9.15 3.47 -13.68
N GLU A 39 -8.23 2.63 -14.14
CA GLU A 39 -8.44 1.19 -14.36
C GLU A 39 -7.40 0.31 -13.63
N PHE A 40 -6.30 0.90 -13.12
CA PHE A 40 -5.21 0.14 -12.51
C PHE A 40 -4.90 0.58 -11.08
N VAL A 41 -4.71 -0.42 -10.23
CA VAL A 41 -4.22 -0.30 -8.85
C VAL A 41 -2.85 -0.96 -8.75
N LEU A 42 -1.92 -0.30 -8.06
CA LEU A 42 -0.64 -0.86 -7.67
C LEU A 42 -0.69 -1.32 -6.22
N THR A 43 -0.20 -2.54 -5.96
CA THR A 43 -0.14 -3.15 -4.63
C THR A 43 1.02 -4.14 -4.55
N ALA A 44 1.18 -4.81 -3.41
CA ALA A 44 2.16 -5.88 -3.23
C ALA A 44 1.66 -7.22 -3.80
N ALA A 45 2.55 -8.02 -4.36
CA ALA A 45 2.21 -9.31 -4.94
C ALA A 45 1.79 -10.33 -3.87
N HIS A 46 2.36 -10.24 -2.65
CA HIS A 46 2.00 -11.12 -1.52
C HIS A 46 0.54 -10.96 -1.06
N CYS A 47 -0.15 -9.90 -1.50
CA CYS A 47 -1.56 -9.66 -1.18
C CYS A 47 -2.51 -10.64 -1.88
N TRP A 48 -2.02 -11.43 -2.83
CA TRP A 48 -2.79 -12.42 -3.56
C TRP A 48 -2.08 -13.79 -3.56
N ASN A 49 -2.80 -14.84 -3.18
CA ASN A 49 -2.27 -16.20 -3.14
C ASN A 49 -2.42 -16.98 -4.45
N GLY A 50 -2.96 -16.37 -5.50
CA GLY A 50 -3.18 -16.98 -6.81
C GLY A 50 -4.58 -17.58 -7.03
N LEU A 51 -5.41 -17.67 -6.00
CA LEU A 51 -6.73 -18.32 -6.07
C LEU A 51 -7.88 -17.44 -5.61
N GLU A 52 -7.61 -16.45 -4.79
CA GLU A 52 -8.63 -15.60 -4.16
C GLU A 52 -9.22 -14.61 -5.15
N ILE A 53 -10.52 -14.34 -4.99
CA ILE A 53 -11.22 -13.26 -5.70
C ILE A 53 -11.23 -12.04 -4.79
N LEU A 54 -10.47 -11.03 -5.18
CA LEU A 54 -10.35 -9.79 -4.43
C LEU A 54 -11.27 -8.72 -4.99
N THR A 55 -11.62 -7.77 -4.12
CA THR A 55 -12.29 -6.52 -4.49
C THR A 55 -11.46 -5.33 -4.04
N VAL A 56 -11.64 -4.20 -4.69
CA VAL A 56 -10.99 -2.93 -4.40
C VAL A 56 -12.03 -1.93 -3.98
N VAL A 57 -11.84 -1.28 -2.82
CA VAL A 57 -12.68 -0.19 -2.35
C VAL A 57 -11.92 1.12 -2.55
N VAL A 58 -12.50 2.02 -3.34
CA VAL A 58 -11.96 3.35 -3.67
C VAL A 58 -12.79 4.43 -2.96
N GLY A 59 -12.17 5.57 -2.67
CA GLY A 59 -12.85 6.72 -2.07
C GLY A 59 -13.13 6.61 -0.57
N ALA A 60 -12.75 5.51 0.10
CA ALA A 60 -13.00 5.31 1.52
C ALA A 60 -12.03 6.13 2.40
N HIS A 61 -12.54 6.63 3.52
CA HIS A 61 -11.74 7.06 4.66
C HIS A 61 -11.94 6.10 5.83
N ASP A 62 -13.18 5.83 6.20
CA ASP A 62 -13.55 4.81 7.18
C ASP A 62 -14.14 3.60 6.44
N LEU A 63 -13.53 2.42 6.61
CA LEU A 63 -13.96 1.19 5.96
C LEU A 63 -15.28 0.62 6.49
N THR A 64 -15.77 1.16 7.62
CA THR A 64 -17.09 0.81 8.17
C THR A 64 -18.22 1.67 7.59
N ASP A 65 -17.87 2.76 6.88
CA ASP A 65 -18.79 3.67 6.24
C ASP A 65 -18.67 3.58 4.72
N SER A 66 -19.67 3.09 4.04
CA SER A 66 -19.73 2.98 2.57
C SER A 66 -20.06 4.29 1.85
N LYS A 67 -20.31 5.38 2.57
CA LYS A 67 -20.58 6.69 1.99
C LYS A 67 -19.35 7.22 1.25
N ASN A 68 -19.56 7.67 0.02
CA ASN A 68 -18.51 8.17 -0.89
C ASN A 68 -17.45 7.13 -1.30
N SER A 69 -17.70 5.84 -1.08
CA SER A 69 -16.81 4.77 -1.51
C SER A 69 -17.52 3.82 -2.48
N ASP A 70 -16.74 3.31 -3.44
CA ASP A 70 -17.21 2.33 -4.42
C ASP A 70 -16.39 1.05 -4.30
N ARG A 71 -17.06 -0.10 -4.42
CA ARG A 71 -16.46 -1.43 -4.46
C ARG A 71 -16.41 -1.93 -5.89
N ILE A 72 -15.23 -2.25 -6.38
CA ILE A 72 -14.97 -2.67 -7.75
C ILE A 72 -14.27 -4.03 -7.73
N GLY A 73 -14.72 -4.95 -8.58
CA GLY A 73 -14.06 -6.26 -8.74
C GLY A 73 -12.74 -6.15 -9.50
N VAL A 74 -11.90 -7.16 -9.34
CA VAL A 74 -10.63 -7.28 -10.05
C VAL A 74 -10.82 -8.17 -11.28
N LYS A 75 -10.45 -7.67 -12.45
CA LYS A 75 -10.50 -8.37 -13.74
C LYS A 75 -9.26 -9.21 -13.98
N SER A 76 -8.09 -8.69 -13.62
CA SER A 76 -6.81 -9.37 -13.83
C SER A 76 -5.84 -9.04 -12.71
N TYR A 77 -5.09 -10.05 -12.30
CA TYR A 77 -4.00 -9.98 -11.33
C TYR A 77 -2.69 -10.13 -12.09
N ILE A 78 -1.80 -9.15 -12.00
CA ILE A 78 -0.56 -9.09 -12.78
C ILE A 78 0.61 -8.90 -11.80
N PRO A 79 1.05 -9.96 -11.11
CA PRO A 79 2.24 -9.90 -10.27
C PRO A 79 3.48 -9.71 -11.13
N HIS A 80 4.52 -9.12 -10.57
CA HIS A 80 5.80 -8.99 -11.26
C HIS A 80 6.31 -10.37 -11.68
N PRO A 81 6.76 -10.56 -12.93
CA PRO A 81 7.17 -11.89 -13.45
C PRO A 81 8.27 -12.56 -12.63
N SER A 82 9.10 -11.77 -11.96
CA SER A 82 10.18 -12.26 -11.10
C SER A 82 9.85 -12.14 -9.61
N TYR A 83 8.57 -12.11 -9.24
CA TYR A 83 8.19 -12.12 -7.83
C TYR A 83 8.67 -13.41 -7.14
N MET A 84 9.39 -13.25 -6.05
CA MET A 84 9.97 -14.36 -5.28
C MET A 84 9.42 -14.33 -3.85
N ILE A 85 8.41 -15.14 -3.58
CA ILE A 85 7.70 -15.17 -2.29
C ILE A 85 8.62 -15.41 -1.09
N ASN A 86 9.64 -16.24 -1.23
CA ASN A 86 10.56 -16.60 -0.14
C ASN A 86 11.48 -15.45 0.28
N PHE A 87 11.76 -14.51 -0.63
CA PHE A 87 12.65 -13.37 -0.40
C PHE A 87 11.91 -12.05 -0.39
N SER A 88 10.61 -12.04 -0.70
CA SER A 88 9.81 -10.83 -0.95
C SER A 88 10.42 -9.91 -2.02
N TRP A 89 11.22 -10.46 -2.93
CA TRP A 89 11.80 -9.70 -4.02
C TRP A 89 10.78 -9.48 -5.13
N ASN A 90 10.81 -8.29 -5.73
CA ASN A 90 9.83 -7.88 -6.74
C ASN A 90 8.37 -8.01 -6.24
N ASP A 91 8.15 -7.73 -4.95
CA ASP A 91 6.84 -7.83 -4.31
C ASP A 91 5.92 -6.69 -4.73
N ILE A 92 5.56 -6.69 -6.01
CA ILE A 92 4.72 -5.68 -6.65
C ILE A 92 3.76 -6.34 -7.62
N MET A 93 2.54 -5.85 -7.68
CA MET A 93 1.46 -6.39 -8.53
C MET A 93 0.56 -5.27 -9.03
N LEU A 94 0.12 -5.38 -10.29
CA LEU A 94 -0.96 -4.58 -10.83
C LEU A 94 -2.27 -5.35 -10.72
N LEU A 95 -3.31 -4.67 -10.27
CA LEU A 95 -4.69 -5.13 -10.37
C LEU A 95 -5.37 -4.32 -11.48
N ARG A 96 -5.88 -5.00 -12.50
CA ARG A 96 -6.79 -4.38 -13.46
C ARG A 96 -8.21 -4.51 -12.94
N LEU A 97 -8.90 -3.40 -12.84
CA LEU A 97 -10.28 -3.35 -12.36
C LEU A 97 -11.26 -3.83 -13.45
N GLN A 98 -12.40 -4.36 -13.03
CA GLN A 98 -13.47 -4.81 -13.95
C GLN A 98 -14.11 -3.64 -14.68
N GLU A 99 -14.18 -2.49 -14.03
CA GLU A 99 -14.71 -1.24 -14.56
C GLU A 99 -13.83 -0.07 -14.15
N LYS A 100 -13.94 1.02 -14.89
CA LYS A 100 -13.19 2.26 -14.59
C LYS A 100 -13.74 2.92 -13.34
N VAL A 101 -12.83 3.41 -12.50
CA VAL A 101 -13.18 4.23 -11.33
C VAL A 101 -13.83 5.53 -11.80
N ASN A 102 -14.97 5.86 -11.21
CA ASN A 102 -15.56 7.18 -11.38
C ASN A 102 -14.75 8.20 -10.57
N LEU A 103 -13.87 8.92 -11.26
CA LEU A 103 -12.97 9.90 -10.64
C LEU A 103 -13.75 11.09 -10.12
N ASN A 104 -13.49 11.47 -8.86
CA ASN A 104 -14.13 12.58 -8.17
C ASN A 104 -13.18 13.12 -7.07
N ASN A 105 -13.69 13.91 -6.13
CA ASN A 105 -12.86 14.43 -5.04
C ASN A 105 -12.39 13.36 -4.04
N TYR A 106 -13.03 12.20 -4.01
CA TYR A 106 -12.74 11.09 -3.09
C TYR A 106 -11.88 9.99 -3.72
N ALA A 107 -11.86 9.90 -5.06
CA ALA A 107 -11.11 8.89 -5.81
C ALA A 107 -10.37 9.53 -6.98
N LYS A 108 -9.05 9.56 -6.90
CA LYS A 108 -8.12 10.09 -7.93
C LYS A 108 -6.90 9.20 -8.00
N TRP A 109 -6.30 9.07 -9.17
CA TRP A 109 -5.01 8.39 -9.30
C TRP A 109 -3.84 9.32 -8.98
N ILE A 110 -2.68 8.72 -8.67
CA ILE A 110 -1.42 9.41 -8.39
C ILE A 110 -0.42 9.10 -9.50
N SER A 111 0.37 10.11 -9.88
CA SER A 111 1.45 9.93 -10.85
C SER A 111 2.59 9.11 -10.24
N LEU A 112 3.15 8.21 -11.03
CA LEU A 112 4.37 7.49 -10.69
C LEU A 112 5.60 8.39 -10.91
N PRO A 113 6.71 8.15 -10.18
CA PRO A 113 7.97 8.83 -10.43
C PRO A 113 8.47 8.56 -11.84
N LYS A 114 9.22 9.50 -12.41
CA LYS A 114 9.83 9.31 -13.73
C LYS A 114 11.00 8.33 -13.64
N LYS A 115 11.29 7.66 -14.74
CA LYS A 115 12.44 6.75 -14.82
C LYS A 115 13.73 7.48 -14.47
N GLY A 116 14.48 6.94 -13.49
CA GLY A 116 15.74 7.52 -13.02
C GLY A 116 15.57 8.58 -11.92
N GLU A 117 14.35 8.94 -11.52
CA GLU A 117 14.14 9.70 -10.30
C GLU A 117 14.40 8.80 -9.10
N ASP A 118 15.31 9.22 -8.23
CA ASP A 118 15.62 8.56 -6.97
C ASP A 118 15.23 9.48 -5.79
N VAL A 119 15.04 8.89 -4.64
CA VAL A 119 14.70 9.63 -3.42
C VAL A 119 15.92 9.67 -2.52
N GLU A 120 16.36 10.88 -2.17
CA GLU A 120 17.55 11.07 -1.33
C GLU A 120 17.35 10.53 0.09
N VAL A 121 18.45 10.07 0.69
CA VAL A 121 18.50 9.67 2.09
C VAL A 121 18.04 10.84 2.97
N ASN A 122 17.32 10.55 4.04
CA ASN A 122 16.70 11.50 4.97
C ASN A 122 15.58 12.35 4.39
N THR A 123 15.13 12.11 3.15
CA THR A 123 13.92 12.74 2.64
C THR A 123 12.75 12.40 3.54
N LEU A 124 11.99 13.43 3.95
CA LEU A 124 10.76 13.25 4.70
C LEU A 124 9.67 12.73 3.76
N CYS A 125 9.13 11.58 4.09
CA CYS A 125 8.03 10.92 3.39
C CYS A 125 6.89 10.64 4.36
N SER A 126 5.77 10.18 3.85
CA SER A 126 4.68 9.67 4.66
C SER A 126 4.23 8.29 4.17
N VAL A 127 3.82 7.46 5.11
CA VAL A 127 3.16 6.18 4.84
C VAL A 127 1.72 6.26 5.30
N ALA A 128 0.81 5.61 4.59
CA ALA A 128 -0.62 5.63 4.92
C ALA A 128 -1.26 4.25 4.72
N GLY A 129 -2.31 3.93 5.49
CA GLY A 129 -3.03 2.66 5.36
C GLY A 129 -4.02 2.40 6.50
N TRP A 130 -4.78 1.30 6.35
CA TRP A 130 -5.75 0.78 7.34
C TRP A 130 -5.21 -0.44 8.11
N GLY A 131 -3.91 -0.55 8.24
CA GLY A 131 -3.28 -1.67 8.93
C GLY A 131 -3.34 -1.55 10.46
N GLN A 132 -2.51 -2.34 11.13
CA GLN A 132 -2.48 -2.38 12.61
C GLN A 132 -1.98 -1.06 13.20
N LEU A 133 -2.61 -0.62 14.28
CA LEU A 133 -2.23 0.60 15.01
C LEU A 133 -1.02 0.37 15.92
N ILE A 134 -0.87 -0.86 16.42
CA ILE A 134 0.28 -1.32 17.20
C ILE A 134 0.66 -2.72 16.75
N THR A 135 1.88 -3.12 16.99
CA THR A 135 2.36 -4.48 16.67
C THR A 135 1.46 -5.54 17.32
N ASN A 136 0.94 -6.45 16.50
CA ASN A 136 -0.04 -7.47 16.89
C ASN A 136 -1.37 -6.94 17.45
N GLY A 137 -1.68 -5.67 17.22
CA GLY A 137 -2.94 -5.04 17.63
C GLY A 137 -4.03 -5.09 16.55
N PRO A 138 -5.17 -4.42 16.82
CA PRO A 138 -6.26 -4.33 15.86
C PRO A 138 -5.88 -3.47 14.66
N LYS A 139 -6.50 -3.75 13.50
CA LYS A 139 -6.44 -2.88 12.32
C LYS A 139 -7.30 -1.63 12.55
N SER A 140 -6.90 -0.53 11.94
CA SER A 140 -7.73 0.68 11.92
C SER A 140 -8.84 0.55 10.87
N SER A 141 -10.05 0.98 11.21
CA SER A 141 -11.11 1.21 10.21
C SER A 141 -10.88 2.51 9.43
N ARG A 142 -10.18 3.47 10.02
CA ARG A 142 -9.89 4.78 9.43
C ARG A 142 -8.50 4.82 8.82
N LEU A 143 -8.35 5.58 7.74
CA LEU A 143 -7.05 5.78 7.11
C LEU A 143 -6.10 6.50 8.07
N MET A 144 -4.99 5.83 8.39
CA MET A 144 -3.92 6.37 9.25
C MET A 144 -2.73 6.79 8.41
N GLU A 145 -1.92 7.72 8.93
CA GLU A 145 -0.68 8.15 8.31
C GLU A 145 0.42 8.40 9.34
N ALA A 146 1.67 8.24 8.92
CA ALA A 146 2.84 8.56 9.74
C ALA A 146 3.95 9.13 8.87
N ASN A 147 4.70 10.07 9.44
CA ASN A 147 5.92 10.59 8.81
C ASN A 147 7.08 9.64 9.02
N VAL A 148 7.84 9.41 7.96
CA VAL A 148 9.03 8.56 7.93
C VAL A 148 10.12 9.24 7.12
N HIS A 149 11.37 8.84 7.33
CA HIS A 149 12.50 9.32 6.54
C HIS A 149 13.13 8.17 5.77
N ILE A 150 13.62 8.46 4.58
CA ILE A 150 14.36 7.48 3.78
C ILE A 150 15.65 7.08 4.50
N MET A 151 15.83 5.78 4.69
CA MET A 151 16.98 5.20 5.36
C MET A 151 18.15 4.99 4.38
N ASN A 152 19.36 5.14 4.86
CA ASN A 152 20.55 4.78 4.10
C ASN A 152 20.58 3.27 3.81
N ASN A 153 20.91 2.89 2.58
CA ASN A 153 20.96 1.49 2.14
C ASN A 153 21.92 0.61 2.95
N LYS A 154 23.05 1.14 3.44
CA LYS A 154 23.98 0.40 4.30
C LYS A 154 23.34 0.03 5.65
N GLU A 155 22.61 0.96 6.24
CA GLU A 155 21.87 0.73 7.49
C GLU A 155 20.72 -0.26 7.27
N CYS A 156 20.00 -0.12 6.16
CA CYS A 156 18.94 -1.05 5.78
C CYS A 156 19.49 -2.47 5.61
N HIS A 157 20.61 -2.62 4.88
CA HIS A 157 21.25 -3.92 4.67
C HIS A 157 21.72 -4.58 5.99
N LYS A 158 22.25 -3.79 6.94
CA LYS A 158 22.59 -4.31 8.29
C LYS A 158 21.41 -4.88 9.06
N ARG A 159 20.18 -4.34 8.83
CA ARG A 159 18.98 -4.76 9.55
C ARG A 159 18.26 -5.91 8.89
N TRP A 160 18.29 -5.98 7.56
CA TRP A 160 17.50 -6.91 6.77
C TRP A 160 18.33 -7.97 6.05
N GLU A 161 19.67 -7.82 6.03
CA GLU A 161 20.61 -8.75 5.44
C GLU A 161 20.22 -9.13 3.99
N ASP A 162 20.19 -10.43 3.68
CA ASP A 162 19.84 -10.95 2.34
C ASP A 162 18.38 -10.71 1.91
N LYS A 163 17.54 -10.23 2.82
CA LYS A 163 16.15 -9.85 2.49
C LYS A 163 16.05 -8.47 1.83
N PHE A 164 17.08 -7.65 1.92
CA PHE A 164 17.11 -6.32 1.33
C PHE A 164 17.84 -6.31 -0.01
N SER A 165 17.15 -5.83 -1.05
CA SER A 165 17.74 -5.58 -2.37
C SER A 165 17.84 -4.08 -2.65
N VAL A 166 19.06 -3.55 -2.75
CA VAL A 166 19.31 -2.12 -3.04
C VAL A 166 18.67 -1.65 -4.35
N SER A 167 18.58 -2.54 -5.34
CA SER A 167 18.03 -2.21 -6.66
C SER A 167 16.50 -2.21 -6.72
N GLN A 168 15.83 -2.77 -5.72
CA GLN A 168 14.38 -3.01 -5.76
C GLN A 168 13.63 -2.46 -4.55
N MET A 169 14.32 -2.16 -3.46
CA MET A 169 13.72 -1.84 -2.17
C MET A 169 14.25 -0.53 -1.61
N MET A 170 13.43 0.12 -0.85
CA MET A 170 13.73 1.33 -0.12
C MET A 170 13.30 1.13 1.33
N CYS A 171 14.18 1.46 2.28
CA CYS A 171 13.86 1.43 3.69
C CYS A 171 13.52 2.81 4.22
N THR A 172 12.67 2.82 5.22
CA THR A 172 12.34 4.03 5.96
C THR A 172 12.57 3.84 7.46
N HIS A 173 12.71 4.93 8.17
CA HIS A 173 12.76 4.97 9.63
C HIS A 173 11.96 6.16 10.16
N GLY A 174 11.48 6.06 11.40
CA GLY A 174 10.71 7.11 12.07
C GLY A 174 10.21 6.66 13.44
N LEU A 175 9.60 7.56 14.19
CA LEU A 175 8.90 7.25 15.46
C LEU A 175 7.60 6.48 15.20
N GLY A 176 6.99 6.70 14.03
CA GLY A 176 5.90 5.93 13.46
C GLY A 176 6.35 5.26 12.18
N GLY A 177 5.53 4.42 11.60
CA GLY A 177 5.82 3.78 10.32
C GLY A 177 4.96 2.56 10.04
N SER A 178 5.16 1.97 8.87
CA SER A 178 4.61 0.66 8.56
C SER A 178 5.48 -0.41 9.20
N CYS A 179 4.90 -1.26 10.05
CA CYS A 179 5.53 -2.52 10.40
C CYS A 179 5.32 -3.49 9.25
N ILE A 180 6.43 -3.99 8.73
CA ILE A 180 6.42 -5.14 7.82
C ILE A 180 6.65 -6.40 8.65
#